data_4ef79f1f331c1ef8b3c2d272fd9dd94e
#
_entry.id   4ef79f1f331c1ef8b3c2d272fd9dd94e
#
_cell.length_a   1.000
_cell.length_b   1.000
_cell.length_c   1.000
_cell.angle_alpha   90.00
_cell.angle_beta   90.00
_cell.angle_gamma   90.00
#
_symmetry.space_group_name_H-M   'P 1'
#
loop_
_entity.id
_entity.type
_entity.pdbx_description
1 polymer ?
#
loop_
_entity_poly.entity_id
_entity_poly.type
_entity_poly.pdbx_seq_one_letter_code
_entity_poly.pdbx_strand_id
1 'polypeptide(L)'
;MEAELKQHIIALAEKYETADFLPADPSSFMHKVEGAENQEAMAFIASCLSYGARKQFFPKIQYILDAAQGNIDQWVRSGEWESSIPDSTGCYYRLYTCHDMHQLLTAYQTMLHEYGSMKEYIRRNATTGIEAIEALCRFFSRHGADKIIPKNTTSACKRVCMFLRWMVRTGSPVDLGLWADIIDRRTLIMPLDTHVVQEAQRMNLLQSRTASMSAARRLTDTMLKIFPDDPLKGDFALFGLGVDEENES
;
A
#
# COMPACT_ATOMS: atom_id res chain seq x y z
N MET A 1 -26.21 -2.95 11.60
CA MET A 1 -25.05 -3.60 12.25
C MET A 1 -25.30 -3.62 13.73
N GLU A 2 -25.17 -4.78 14.36
CA GLU A 2 -25.38 -4.96 15.77
C GLU A 2 -24.35 -4.18 16.59
N ALA A 3 -24.76 -3.62 17.72
CA ALA A 3 -23.88 -2.80 18.57
C ALA A 3 -22.67 -3.60 19.08
N GLU A 4 -22.87 -4.86 19.37
CA GLU A 4 -21.85 -5.78 19.85
C GLU A 4 -20.76 -6.03 18.78
N LEU A 5 -21.13 -6.25 17.52
CA LEU A 5 -20.20 -6.40 16.41
C LEU A 5 -19.37 -5.12 16.20
N LYS A 6 -20.01 -3.94 16.31
CA LYS A 6 -19.31 -2.66 16.23
C LYS A 6 -18.23 -2.54 17.32
N GLN A 7 -18.57 -2.85 18.56
CA GLN A 7 -17.62 -2.80 19.69
C GLN A 7 -16.49 -3.81 19.51
N HIS A 8 -16.78 -5.00 19.01
CA HIS A 8 -15.78 -6.01 18.72
C HIS A 8 -14.75 -5.53 17.67
N ILE A 9 -15.19 -4.92 16.56
CA ILE A 9 -14.30 -4.40 15.52
C ILE A 9 -13.45 -3.24 16.06
N ILE A 10 -14.01 -2.37 16.91
CA ILE A 10 -13.25 -1.29 17.55
C ILE A 10 -12.13 -1.89 18.44
N ALA A 11 -12.46 -2.87 19.27
CA ALA A 11 -11.47 -3.53 20.14
C ALA A 11 -10.35 -4.23 19.34
N LEU A 12 -10.68 -4.86 18.21
CA LEU A 12 -9.70 -5.46 17.31
C LEU A 12 -8.78 -4.39 16.68
N ALA A 13 -9.33 -3.26 16.23
CA ALA A 13 -8.52 -2.17 15.70
C ALA A 13 -7.52 -1.64 16.75
N GLU A 14 -7.96 -1.43 17.99
CA GLU A 14 -7.11 -1.01 19.11
C GLU A 14 -6.03 -2.05 19.44
N LYS A 15 -6.37 -3.35 19.37
CA LYS A 15 -5.41 -4.45 19.60
C LYS A 15 -4.29 -4.47 18.58
N TYR A 16 -4.59 -4.25 17.30
CA TYR A 16 -3.63 -4.48 16.22
C TYR A 16 -2.98 -3.19 15.68
N GLU A 17 -3.59 -2.01 15.84
CA GLU A 17 -2.97 -0.75 15.43
C GLU A 17 -1.95 -0.26 16.47
N THR A 18 -0.86 -1.00 16.60
CA THR A 18 0.22 -0.72 17.57
C THR A 18 1.59 -0.75 16.89
N ALA A 19 2.62 -0.25 17.58
CA ALA A 19 3.99 -0.32 17.08
C ALA A 19 4.49 -1.76 16.90
N ASP A 20 3.94 -2.71 17.65
CA ASP A 20 4.29 -4.14 17.55
C ASP A 20 3.87 -4.77 16.20
N PHE A 21 2.99 -4.10 15.46
CA PHE A 21 2.63 -4.49 14.10
C PHE A 21 3.79 -4.32 13.11
N LEU A 22 4.65 -3.30 13.30
CA LEU A 22 5.68 -2.89 12.34
C LEU A 22 6.71 -3.99 12.00
N PRO A 23 7.33 -4.72 12.95
CA PRO A 23 8.44 -5.63 12.63
C PRO A 23 8.10 -6.71 11.60
N ALA A 24 6.84 -7.13 11.57
CA ALA A 24 6.36 -8.17 10.66
C ALA A 24 5.63 -7.62 9.43
N ASP A 25 5.54 -6.30 9.26
CA ASP A 25 4.82 -5.65 8.17
C ASP A 25 5.77 -4.90 7.22
N PRO A 26 5.51 -4.89 5.90
CA PRO A 26 6.35 -4.16 4.94
C PRO A 26 6.40 -2.64 5.19
N SER A 27 5.47 -2.05 5.92
CA SER A 27 5.55 -0.66 6.36
C SER A 27 6.79 -0.37 7.20
N SER A 28 7.36 -1.39 7.88
CA SER A 28 8.60 -1.23 8.63
C SER A 28 9.75 -0.65 7.81
N PHE A 29 9.79 -0.89 6.51
CA PHE A 29 10.87 -0.39 5.65
C PHE A 29 10.86 1.12 5.49
N MET A 30 9.69 1.76 5.43
CA MET A 30 9.59 3.21 5.32
C MET A 30 10.01 3.92 6.62
N HIS A 31 10.02 3.22 7.74
CA HIS A 31 10.54 3.72 9.02
C HIS A 31 12.05 3.54 9.19
N LYS A 32 12.73 2.82 8.28
CA LYS A 32 14.19 2.64 8.30
C LYS A 32 14.96 3.74 7.58
N VAL A 33 14.27 4.68 6.95
CA VAL A 33 14.86 5.78 6.19
C VAL A 33 14.40 7.13 6.74
N GLU A 34 15.23 8.16 6.55
CA GLU A 34 14.96 9.51 7.04
C GLU A 34 14.59 10.46 5.89
N GLY A 35 13.73 11.41 6.19
CA GLY A 35 13.24 12.41 5.23
C GLY A 35 12.01 11.96 4.46
N ALA A 36 11.07 12.88 4.25
CA ALA A 36 9.76 12.61 3.67
C ALA A 36 9.86 11.99 2.26
N GLU A 37 10.78 12.46 1.44
CA GLU A 37 11.01 11.97 0.08
C GLU A 37 11.52 10.53 0.09
N ASN A 38 12.47 10.21 0.97
CA ASN A 38 12.97 8.84 1.13
C ASN A 38 11.90 7.90 1.68
N GLN A 39 11.10 8.37 2.65
CA GLN A 39 10.00 7.60 3.22
C GLN A 39 8.90 7.33 2.19
N GLU A 40 8.53 8.33 1.38
CA GLU A 40 7.59 8.18 0.26
C GLU A 40 8.09 7.14 -0.75
N ALA A 41 9.35 7.27 -1.19
CA ALA A 41 9.95 6.38 -2.17
C ALA A 41 10.07 4.94 -1.64
N MET A 42 10.52 4.77 -0.40
CA MET A 42 10.63 3.45 0.22
C MET A 42 9.26 2.80 0.41
N ALA A 43 8.27 3.54 0.89
CA ALA A 43 6.89 3.06 1.05
C ALA A 43 6.30 2.62 -0.30
N PHE A 44 6.49 3.41 -1.36
CA PHE A 44 6.01 3.07 -2.68
C PHE A 44 6.61 1.75 -3.19
N ILE A 45 7.93 1.62 -3.16
CA ILE A 45 8.64 0.42 -3.63
C ILE A 45 8.27 -0.80 -2.76
N ALA A 46 8.24 -0.64 -1.44
CA ALA A 46 7.84 -1.70 -0.53
C ALA A 46 6.41 -2.18 -0.82
N SER A 47 5.47 -1.26 -1.05
CA SER A 47 4.10 -1.63 -1.39
C SER A 47 4.02 -2.43 -2.70
N CYS A 48 4.79 -2.04 -3.72
CA CYS A 48 4.82 -2.73 -5.02
C CYS A 48 5.28 -4.19 -4.91
N LEU A 49 6.21 -4.48 -4.01
CA LEU A 49 6.76 -5.82 -3.79
C LEU A 49 5.97 -6.65 -2.78
N SER A 50 5.06 -6.05 -2.01
CA SER A 50 4.32 -6.69 -0.93
C SER A 50 3.20 -7.60 -1.44
N TYR A 51 3.56 -8.77 -1.99
CA TYR A 51 2.63 -9.84 -2.29
C TYR A 51 3.29 -11.23 -2.13
N GLY A 52 2.50 -12.21 -1.71
CA GLY A 52 3.01 -13.54 -1.36
C GLY A 52 3.63 -13.58 0.04
N ALA A 53 4.45 -14.57 0.32
CA ALA A 53 5.02 -14.78 1.66
C ALA A 53 6.06 -13.71 2.03
N ARG A 54 5.94 -13.16 3.24
CA ARG A 54 6.86 -12.12 3.78
C ARG A 54 8.32 -12.52 3.69
N LYS A 55 8.65 -13.78 4.07
CA LYS A 55 10.00 -14.32 3.97
C LYS A 55 10.62 -14.27 2.55
N GLN A 56 9.79 -14.12 1.52
CA GLN A 56 10.24 -14.04 0.14
C GLN A 56 10.40 -12.60 -0.35
N PHE A 57 9.50 -11.68 0.00
CA PHE A 57 9.59 -10.31 -0.49
C PHE A 57 10.39 -9.38 0.43
N PHE A 58 10.48 -9.61 1.72
CA PHE A 58 11.31 -8.83 2.63
C PHE A 58 12.77 -8.74 2.18
N PRO A 59 13.45 -9.83 1.79
CA PRO A 59 14.82 -9.75 1.26
C PRO A 59 14.91 -8.91 -0.03
N LYS A 60 13.85 -8.85 -0.84
CA LYS A 60 13.84 -8.04 -2.08
C LYS A 60 13.72 -6.55 -1.78
N ILE A 61 12.92 -6.18 -0.78
CA ILE A 61 12.81 -4.80 -0.32
C ILE A 61 14.12 -4.39 0.38
N GLN A 62 14.67 -5.26 1.24
CA GLN A 62 15.93 -5.01 1.92
C GLN A 62 17.09 -4.81 0.93
N TYR A 63 17.16 -5.61 -0.14
CA TYR A 63 18.14 -5.43 -1.19
C TYR A 63 18.11 -4.02 -1.81
N ILE A 64 16.93 -3.46 -2.07
CA ILE A 64 16.77 -2.11 -2.59
C ILE A 64 17.22 -1.06 -1.57
N LEU A 65 16.82 -1.24 -0.30
CA LEU A 65 17.25 -0.36 0.79
C LEU A 65 18.78 -0.31 0.92
N ASP A 66 19.41 -1.49 0.86
CA ASP A 66 20.88 -1.61 0.96
C ASP A 66 21.58 -1.01 -0.27
N ALA A 67 21.09 -1.29 -1.49
CA ALA A 67 21.63 -0.74 -2.73
C ALA A 67 21.55 0.80 -2.79
N ALA A 68 20.47 1.37 -2.28
CA ALA A 68 20.27 2.81 -2.18
C ALA A 68 20.95 3.44 -0.95
N GLN A 69 21.54 2.64 -0.06
CA GLN A 69 22.16 3.12 1.19
C GLN A 69 21.22 4.03 2.01
N GLY A 70 19.93 3.76 1.99
CA GLY A 70 18.89 4.56 2.67
C GLY A 70 18.45 5.83 1.94
N ASN A 71 19.10 6.21 0.83
CA ASN A 71 18.77 7.40 0.04
C ASN A 71 17.92 7.03 -1.20
N ILE A 72 16.75 6.47 -0.97
CA ILE A 72 15.91 5.87 -2.02
C ILE A 72 15.48 6.89 -3.07
N ASP A 73 15.06 8.09 -2.65
CA ASP A 73 14.66 9.16 -3.56
C ASP A 73 15.79 9.56 -4.51
N GLN A 74 16.99 9.82 -3.98
CA GLN A 74 18.14 10.17 -4.79
C GLN A 74 18.57 9.01 -5.69
N TRP A 75 18.56 7.77 -5.19
CA TRP A 75 18.89 6.57 -5.96
C TRP A 75 17.96 6.37 -7.16
N VAL A 76 16.66 6.67 -7.00
CA VAL A 76 15.70 6.64 -8.11
C VAL A 76 15.97 7.79 -9.07
N ARG A 77 16.15 9.03 -8.57
CA ARG A 77 16.36 10.23 -9.41
C ARG A 77 17.63 10.15 -10.24
N SER A 78 18.73 9.69 -9.66
CA SER A 78 20.01 9.60 -10.37
C SER A 78 20.07 8.48 -11.41
N GLY A 79 19.19 7.49 -11.34
CA GLY A 79 19.27 6.29 -12.17
C GLY A 79 20.31 5.27 -11.70
N GLU A 80 20.91 5.44 -10.51
CA GLU A 80 21.88 4.47 -9.95
C GLU A 80 21.28 3.06 -9.79
N TRP A 81 19.96 2.95 -9.69
CA TRP A 81 19.24 1.69 -9.62
C TRP A 81 19.46 0.77 -10.85
N GLU A 82 19.81 1.31 -12.01
CA GLU A 82 20.07 0.53 -13.22
C GLU A 82 21.26 -0.44 -13.04
N SER A 83 22.27 -0.03 -12.27
CA SER A 83 23.42 -0.89 -11.97
C SER A 83 23.06 -2.03 -11.01
N SER A 84 22.10 -1.82 -10.13
CA SER A 84 21.66 -2.80 -9.12
C SER A 84 20.60 -3.76 -9.65
N ILE A 85 19.78 -3.31 -10.60
CA ILE A 85 18.72 -4.10 -11.23
C ILE A 85 18.90 -4.02 -12.74
N PRO A 86 19.73 -4.86 -13.35
CA PRO A 86 20.00 -4.83 -14.79
C PRO A 86 18.75 -5.22 -15.59
N ASP A 87 18.49 -4.53 -16.70
CA ASP A 87 17.35 -4.84 -17.56
C ASP A 87 17.50 -6.22 -18.20
N SER A 88 16.64 -7.14 -17.83
CA SER A 88 16.64 -8.52 -18.32
C SER A 88 15.29 -9.21 -18.13
N THR A 89 15.09 -10.28 -18.87
CA THR A 89 13.92 -11.17 -18.70
C THR A 89 14.04 -12.11 -17.50
N GLY A 90 15.16 -12.06 -16.77
CA GLY A 90 15.37 -12.84 -15.55
C GLY A 90 14.35 -12.52 -14.46
N CYS A 91 14.00 -13.50 -13.65
CA CYS A 91 13.06 -13.32 -12.56
C CYS A 91 13.67 -12.42 -11.47
N TYR A 92 13.03 -11.30 -11.17
CA TYR A 92 13.35 -10.50 -10.00
C TYR A 92 12.64 -11.03 -8.75
N TYR A 93 11.33 -11.16 -8.84
CA TYR A 93 10.51 -11.67 -7.76
C TYR A 93 9.19 -12.29 -8.30
N ARG A 94 9.02 -13.60 -8.10
CA ARG A 94 7.81 -14.35 -8.49
C ARG A 94 7.45 -14.12 -9.97
N LEU A 95 6.38 -13.35 -10.21
CA LEU A 95 5.88 -13.04 -11.56
C LEU A 95 6.55 -11.80 -12.17
N TYR A 96 7.40 -11.09 -11.42
CA TYR A 96 8.10 -9.91 -11.91
C TYR A 96 9.48 -10.27 -12.42
N THR A 97 9.79 -9.83 -13.63
CA THR A 97 11.13 -9.86 -14.20
C THR A 97 11.93 -8.63 -13.78
N CYS A 98 13.24 -8.65 -14.01
CA CYS A 98 14.06 -7.45 -13.88
C CYS A 98 13.57 -6.34 -14.81
N HIS A 99 13.11 -6.69 -16.03
CA HIS A 99 12.50 -5.74 -16.96
C HIS A 99 11.24 -5.05 -16.38
N ASP A 100 10.35 -5.80 -15.72
CA ASP A 100 9.17 -5.20 -15.05
C ASP A 100 9.59 -4.20 -13.97
N MET A 101 10.66 -4.49 -13.22
CA MET A 101 11.22 -3.55 -12.22
C MET A 101 11.86 -2.33 -12.88
N HIS A 102 12.56 -2.50 -14.01
CA HIS A 102 13.05 -1.38 -14.82
C HIS A 102 11.94 -0.45 -15.25
N GLN A 103 10.85 -0.99 -15.82
CA GLN A 103 9.69 -0.20 -16.21
C GLN A 103 9.08 0.56 -15.02
N LEU A 104 8.95 -0.08 -13.85
CA LEU A 104 8.45 0.57 -12.64
C LEU A 104 9.34 1.74 -12.21
N LEU A 105 10.66 1.51 -12.11
CA LEU A 105 11.61 2.51 -11.62
C LEU A 105 11.80 3.65 -12.63
N THR A 106 11.83 3.37 -13.93
CA THR A 106 11.84 4.39 -14.98
C THR A 106 10.58 5.27 -14.92
N ALA A 107 9.40 4.66 -14.78
CA ALA A 107 8.15 5.40 -14.64
C ALA A 107 8.16 6.28 -13.39
N TYR A 108 8.64 5.74 -12.27
CA TYR A 108 8.73 6.50 -11.01
C TYR A 108 9.75 7.64 -11.13
N GLN A 109 10.93 7.40 -11.69
CA GLN A 109 11.93 8.43 -11.97
C GLN A 109 11.36 9.56 -12.85
N THR A 110 10.62 9.21 -13.90
CA THR A 110 9.92 10.18 -14.75
C THR A 110 8.96 11.04 -13.94
N MET A 111 8.15 10.42 -13.06
CA MET A 111 7.24 11.15 -12.16
C MET A 111 7.98 12.13 -11.25
N LEU A 112 9.10 11.69 -10.66
CA LEU A 112 9.91 12.54 -9.79
C LEU A 112 10.52 13.74 -10.55
N HIS A 113 10.95 13.54 -11.78
CA HIS A 113 11.51 14.61 -12.61
C HIS A 113 10.45 15.60 -13.10
N GLU A 114 9.26 15.12 -13.50
CA GLU A 114 8.20 15.97 -14.04
C GLU A 114 7.44 16.76 -12.96
N TYR A 115 7.25 16.15 -11.77
CA TYR A 115 6.38 16.71 -10.73
C TYR A 115 7.13 17.08 -9.44
N GLY A 116 8.39 16.69 -9.31
CA GLY A 116 9.18 16.90 -8.10
C GLY A 116 8.99 15.80 -7.05
N SER A 117 7.76 15.28 -6.84
CA SER A 117 7.44 14.15 -5.96
C SER A 117 6.15 13.47 -6.41
N MET A 118 5.90 12.26 -5.90
CA MET A 118 4.62 11.58 -6.12
C MET A 118 3.48 12.33 -5.40
N LYS A 119 3.76 12.89 -4.22
CA LYS A 119 2.81 13.76 -3.51
C LYS A 119 2.34 14.92 -4.41
N GLU A 120 3.26 15.60 -5.08
CA GLU A 120 2.92 16.74 -5.93
C GLU A 120 2.16 16.30 -7.20
N TYR A 121 2.47 15.13 -7.76
CA TYR A 121 1.66 14.55 -8.82
C TYR A 121 0.22 14.30 -8.35
N ILE A 122 0.04 13.71 -7.18
CA ILE A 122 -1.29 13.44 -6.63
C ILE A 122 -2.02 14.74 -6.29
N ARG A 123 -1.37 15.73 -5.70
CA ARG A 123 -1.97 17.06 -5.42
C ARG A 123 -2.60 17.71 -6.66
N ARG A 124 -2.00 17.51 -7.83
CA ARG A 124 -2.50 18.06 -9.12
C ARG A 124 -3.59 17.22 -9.77
N ASN A 125 -3.73 15.95 -9.40
CA ASN A 125 -4.55 14.99 -10.15
C ASN A 125 -5.67 14.33 -9.35
N ALA A 126 -5.72 14.54 -8.03
CA ALA A 126 -6.67 13.86 -7.15
C ALA A 126 -6.98 14.69 -5.89
N THR A 127 -8.18 14.55 -5.37
CA THR A 127 -8.65 15.12 -4.10
C THR A 127 -9.18 14.05 -3.15
N THR A 128 -9.46 12.86 -3.67
CA THR A 128 -9.98 11.71 -2.94
C THR A 128 -9.11 10.47 -3.11
N GLY A 129 -9.23 9.51 -2.19
CA GLY A 129 -8.47 8.25 -2.25
C GLY A 129 -8.70 7.48 -3.54
N ILE A 130 -9.93 7.41 -4.04
CA ILE A 130 -10.23 6.71 -5.31
C ILE A 130 -9.61 7.42 -6.51
N GLU A 131 -9.67 8.75 -6.57
CA GLU A 131 -9.02 9.51 -7.63
C GLU A 131 -7.49 9.35 -7.60
N ALA A 132 -6.90 9.27 -6.40
CA ALA A 132 -5.46 9.00 -6.24
C ALA A 132 -5.08 7.61 -6.77
N ILE A 133 -5.88 6.57 -6.49
CA ILE A 133 -5.69 5.23 -7.07
C ILE A 133 -5.74 5.29 -8.60
N GLU A 134 -6.76 5.94 -9.17
CA GLU A 134 -6.95 6.09 -10.61
C GLU A 134 -5.81 6.88 -11.26
N ALA A 135 -5.34 7.94 -10.62
CA ALA A 135 -4.21 8.75 -11.09
C ALA A 135 -2.92 7.92 -11.16
N LEU A 136 -2.60 7.17 -10.10
CA LEU A 136 -1.43 6.28 -10.07
C LEU A 136 -1.54 5.18 -11.13
N CYS A 137 -2.65 4.48 -11.20
CA CYS A 137 -2.89 3.45 -12.21
C CYS A 137 -2.69 4.00 -13.63
N ARG A 138 -3.26 5.15 -13.93
CA ARG A 138 -3.16 5.82 -15.24
C ARG A 138 -1.73 6.22 -15.58
N PHE A 139 -1.00 6.81 -14.62
CA PHE A 139 0.38 7.24 -14.85
C PHE A 139 1.28 6.05 -15.14
N PHE A 140 1.33 5.07 -14.24
CA PHE A 140 2.21 3.92 -14.38
C PHE A 140 1.87 3.05 -15.59
N SER A 141 0.57 2.92 -15.93
CA SER A 141 0.17 2.22 -17.15
C SER A 141 0.64 2.91 -18.43
N ARG A 142 0.59 4.25 -18.49
CA ARG A 142 1.10 5.02 -19.62
C ARG A 142 2.61 4.90 -19.82
N HIS A 143 3.34 4.62 -18.75
CA HIS A 143 4.80 4.46 -18.75
C HIS A 143 5.23 2.97 -18.70
N GLY A 144 4.34 2.04 -19.05
CA GLY A 144 4.68 0.62 -19.23
C GLY A 144 4.81 -0.20 -17.97
N ALA A 145 4.48 0.35 -16.78
CA ALA A 145 4.61 -0.35 -15.49
C ALA A 145 3.31 -1.06 -15.02
N ASP A 146 2.39 -1.36 -15.94
CA ASP A 146 1.08 -1.94 -15.66
C ASP A 146 1.12 -3.42 -15.23
N LYS A 147 2.27 -4.06 -15.31
CA LYS A 147 2.51 -5.38 -14.74
C LYS A 147 2.56 -5.35 -13.21
N ILE A 148 3.12 -4.30 -12.62
CA ILE A 148 3.30 -4.13 -11.18
C ILE A 148 2.17 -3.28 -10.58
N ILE A 149 1.88 -2.12 -11.17
CA ILE A 149 0.75 -1.28 -10.78
C ILE A 149 -0.45 -1.62 -11.69
N PRO A 150 -1.63 -1.93 -11.13
CA PRO A 150 -2.79 -2.24 -11.96
C PRO A 150 -3.09 -1.14 -12.98
N LYS A 151 -3.48 -1.54 -14.19
CA LYS A 151 -3.79 -0.61 -15.28
C LYS A 151 -4.96 0.34 -14.96
N ASN A 152 -5.90 -0.14 -14.16
CA ASN A 152 -7.10 0.59 -13.76
C ASN A 152 -7.70 -0.01 -12.48
N THR A 153 -8.83 0.55 -12.05
CA THR A 153 -9.56 0.15 -10.83
C THR A 153 -10.54 -1.02 -11.05
N THR A 154 -10.34 -1.88 -12.05
CA THR A 154 -11.12 -3.12 -12.20
C THR A 154 -10.77 -4.12 -11.08
N SER A 155 -9.51 -4.22 -10.71
CA SER A 155 -9.05 -4.97 -9.54
C SER A 155 -9.20 -4.13 -8.25
N ALA A 156 -9.07 -4.78 -7.09
CA ALA A 156 -9.08 -4.07 -5.79
C ALA A 156 -7.89 -3.12 -5.57
N CYS A 157 -6.88 -3.14 -6.42
CA CYS A 157 -5.66 -2.30 -6.30
C CYS A 157 -5.03 -2.35 -4.90
N LYS A 158 -5.06 -3.50 -4.21
CA LYS A 158 -4.69 -3.66 -2.79
C LYS A 158 -3.42 -2.91 -2.41
N ARG A 159 -2.35 -3.08 -3.22
CA ARG A 159 -1.03 -2.50 -2.91
C ARG A 159 -1.01 -0.97 -3.02
N VAL A 160 -1.74 -0.42 -3.98
CA VAL A 160 -1.92 1.03 -4.12
C VAL A 160 -2.78 1.56 -2.96
N CYS A 161 -3.85 0.88 -2.58
CA CYS A 161 -4.66 1.24 -1.42
C CYS A 161 -3.84 1.21 -0.12
N MET A 162 -2.99 0.19 0.04
CA MET A 162 -2.08 0.05 1.19
C MET A 162 -1.05 1.19 1.24
N PHE A 163 -0.44 1.53 0.09
CA PHE A 163 0.46 2.67 -0.01
C PHE A 163 -0.23 3.98 0.37
N LEU A 164 -1.44 4.24 -0.16
CA LEU A 164 -2.20 5.44 0.19
C LEU A 164 -2.58 5.48 1.67
N ARG A 165 -2.89 4.32 2.29
CA ARG A 165 -3.10 4.24 3.74
C ARG A 165 -1.87 4.77 4.47
N TRP A 166 -0.67 4.26 4.15
CA TRP A 166 0.58 4.67 4.77
C TRP A 166 0.88 6.17 4.61
N MET A 167 0.57 6.71 3.42
CA MET A 167 0.87 8.12 3.12
C MET A 167 -0.13 9.10 3.72
N VAL A 168 -1.40 8.74 3.90
CA VAL A 168 -2.46 9.70 4.22
C VAL A 168 -2.87 9.68 5.69
N ARG A 169 -2.88 8.50 6.35
CA ARG A 169 -3.37 8.38 7.72
C ARG A 169 -2.37 8.94 8.73
N THR A 170 -2.88 9.79 9.63
CA THR A 170 -2.15 10.37 10.76
C THR A 170 -2.61 9.79 12.08
N GLY A 171 -1.74 9.86 13.11
CA GLY A 171 -2.08 9.38 14.45
C GLY A 171 -2.02 7.87 14.63
N SER A 172 -1.45 7.15 13.65
CA SER A 172 -1.13 5.74 13.70
C SER A 172 0.36 5.55 13.99
N PRO A 173 0.78 4.57 14.79
CA PRO A 173 2.19 4.24 14.95
C PRO A 173 2.78 3.57 13.70
N VAL A 174 1.93 3.15 12.75
CA VAL A 174 2.31 2.40 11.54
C VAL A 174 2.39 3.32 10.31
N ASP A 175 1.41 4.20 10.13
CA ASP A 175 1.26 5.02 8.93
C ASP A 175 1.98 6.37 9.11
N LEU A 176 2.55 6.92 8.03
CA LEU A 176 3.39 8.14 8.10
C LEU A 176 2.59 9.45 8.01
N GLY A 177 1.47 9.44 7.30
CA GLY A 177 0.61 10.63 7.17
C GLY A 177 1.21 11.78 6.35
N LEU A 178 2.22 11.53 5.52
CA LEU A 178 2.91 12.57 4.72
C LEU A 178 2.00 13.31 3.74
N TRP A 179 0.85 12.73 3.38
CA TRP A 179 -0.11 13.28 2.42
C TRP A 179 -1.45 13.70 3.05
N ALA A 180 -1.50 13.80 4.37
CA ALA A 180 -2.73 14.16 5.08
C ALA A 180 -3.28 15.55 4.72
N ASP A 181 -2.43 16.42 4.18
CA ASP A 181 -2.78 17.77 3.71
C ASP A 181 -3.37 17.81 2.29
N ILE A 182 -3.34 16.70 1.55
CA ILE A 182 -3.83 16.65 0.16
C ILE A 182 -4.96 15.67 -0.09
N ILE A 183 -5.08 14.63 0.73
CA ILE A 183 -6.15 13.61 0.62
C ILE A 183 -6.84 13.45 1.99
N ASP A 184 -8.17 13.54 1.99
CA ASP A 184 -8.96 13.22 3.18
C ASP A 184 -8.96 11.71 3.44
N ARG A 185 -8.47 11.29 4.62
CA ARG A 185 -8.41 9.88 5.03
C ARG A 185 -9.76 9.16 5.02
N ARG A 186 -10.87 9.90 5.14
CA ARG A 186 -12.23 9.34 5.05
C ARG A 186 -12.57 8.80 3.66
N THR A 187 -11.83 9.24 2.63
CA THR A 187 -12.02 8.84 1.23
C THR A 187 -11.11 7.68 0.80
N LEU A 188 -10.23 7.21 1.68
CA LEU A 188 -9.36 6.07 1.42
C LEU A 188 -10.17 4.79 1.23
N ILE A 189 -9.62 3.87 0.44
CA ILE A 189 -10.25 2.58 0.13
C ILE A 189 -9.51 1.46 0.86
N MET A 190 -10.26 0.55 1.48
CA MET A 190 -9.74 -0.63 2.18
C MET A 190 -8.80 -1.46 1.28
N PRO A 191 -7.56 -1.77 1.73
CA PRO A 191 -6.64 -2.66 1.02
C PRO A 191 -7.16 -4.11 1.08
N LEU A 192 -8.00 -4.49 0.13
CA LEU A 192 -8.72 -5.75 0.16
C LEU A 192 -7.86 -6.90 -0.36
N ASP A 193 -7.47 -7.82 0.51
CA ASP A 193 -6.84 -9.09 0.17
C ASP A 193 -7.66 -10.31 0.61
N THR A 194 -7.09 -11.49 0.50
CA THR A 194 -7.78 -12.76 0.81
C THR A 194 -8.17 -12.83 2.29
N HIS A 195 -7.26 -12.43 3.22
CA HIS A 195 -7.53 -12.47 4.67
C HIS A 195 -8.64 -11.49 5.03
N VAL A 196 -8.53 -10.24 4.57
CA VAL A 196 -9.55 -9.20 4.81
C VAL A 196 -10.91 -9.63 4.24
N VAL A 197 -10.95 -10.26 3.06
CA VAL A 197 -12.20 -10.81 2.49
C VAL A 197 -12.77 -11.90 3.38
N GLN A 198 -11.95 -12.85 3.83
CA GLN A 198 -12.39 -13.97 4.66
C GLN A 198 -12.97 -13.48 6.01
N GLU A 199 -12.23 -12.60 6.69
CA GLU A 199 -12.70 -12.07 7.98
C GLU A 199 -13.94 -11.19 7.83
N ALA A 200 -13.98 -10.33 6.80
CA ALA A 200 -15.17 -9.55 6.51
C ALA A 200 -16.40 -10.41 6.19
N GLN A 201 -16.23 -11.58 5.56
CA GLN A 201 -17.31 -12.53 5.33
C GLN A 201 -17.75 -13.25 6.62
N ARG A 202 -16.80 -13.71 7.44
CA ARG A 202 -17.10 -14.34 8.75
C ARG A 202 -17.94 -13.44 9.65
N MET A 203 -17.63 -12.12 9.59
CA MET A 203 -18.36 -11.11 10.36
C MET A 203 -19.62 -10.58 9.65
N ASN A 204 -20.02 -11.14 8.49
CA ASN A 204 -21.13 -10.65 7.66
C ASN A 204 -21.03 -9.17 7.23
N LEU A 205 -19.81 -8.63 7.13
CA LEU A 205 -19.53 -7.26 6.68
C LEU A 205 -19.44 -7.17 5.15
N LEU A 206 -19.14 -8.27 4.49
CA LEU A 206 -18.98 -8.37 3.04
C LEU A 206 -19.58 -9.68 2.52
N GLN A 207 -20.39 -9.61 1.46
CA GLN A 207 -20.95 -10.81 0.82
C GLN A 207 -20.09 -11.33 -0.35
N SER A 208 -19.26 -10.46 -0.93
CA SER A 208 -18.40 -10.81 -2.07
C SER A 208 -17.30 -11.78 -1.66
N ARG A 209 -17.07 -12.81 -2.48
CA ARG A 209 -15.97 -13.78 -2.30
C ARG A 209 -14.69 -13.39 -3.05
N THR A 210 -14.75 -12.34 -3.86
CA THR A 210 -13.64 -11.89 -4.69
C THR A 210 -13.21 -10.48 -4.31
N ALA A 211 -11.89 -10.27 -4.22
CA ALA A 211 -11.32 -8.96 -4.05
C ALA A 211 -11.46 -8.14 -5.35
N SER A 212 -12.39 -7.20 -5.35
CA SER A 212 -12.61 -6.23 -6.44
C SER A 212 -12.72 -4.83 -5.86
N MET A 213 -12.53 -3.78 -6.67
CA MET A 213 -12.70 -2.41 -6.23
C MET A 213 -14.12 -2.15 -5.69
N SER A 214 -15.13 -2.72 -6.32
CA SER A 214 -16.51 -2.62 -5.84
C SER A 214 -16.70 -3.25 -4.45
N ALA A 215 -16.03 -4.39 -4.18
CA ALA A 215 -16.06 -5.01 -2.86
C ALA A 215 -15.29 -4.18 -1.82
N ALA A 216 -14.12 -3.65 -2.19
CA ALA A 216 -13.32 -2.78 -1.34
C ALA A 216 -14.10 -1.51 -0.93
N ARG A 217 -14.77 -0.86 -1.88
CA ARG A 217 -15.63 0.32 -1.60
C ARG A 217 -16.77 -0.03 -0.65
N ARG A 218 -17.50 -1.12 -0.88
CA ARG A 218 -18.59 -1.54 0.03
C ARG A 218 -18.10 -1.82 1.45
N LEU A 219 -16.92 -2.45 1.58
CA LEU A 219 -16.34 -2.68 2.90
C LEU A 219 -15.91 -1.36 3.54
N THR A 220 -15.32 -0.43 2.78
CA THR A 220 -14.99 0.91 3.26
C THR A 220 -16.24 1.65 3.75
N ASP A 221 -17.34 1.63 2.98
CA ASP A 221 -18.61 2.25 3.38
C ASP A 221 -19.18 1.63 4.68
N THR A 222 -18.94 0.34 4.89
CA THR A 222 -19.31 -0.34 6.14
C THR A 222 -18.43 0.13 7.29
N MET A 223 -17.12 0.25 7.08
CA MET A 223 -16.18 0.75 8.09
C MET A 223 -16.41 2.22 8.45
N LEU A 224 -16.84 3.07 7.51
CA LEU A 224 -17.24 4.45 7.80
C LEU A 224 -18.39 4.56 8.81
N LYS A 225 -19.26 3.55 8.92
CA LYS A 225 -20.31 3.50 9.95
C LYS A 225 -19.76 3.17 11.33
N ILE A 226 -18.58 2.54 11.40
CA ILE A 226 -17.89 2.19 12.64
C ILE A 226 -16.90 3.30 13.03
N PHE A 227 -16.10 3.73 12.08
CA PHE A 227 -15.04 4.75 12.18
C PHE A 227 -15.31 5.90 11.22
N PRO A 228 -16.19 6.86 11.56
CA PRO A 228 -16.62 7.92 10.63
C PRO A 228 -15.50 8.81 10.12
N ASP A 229 -14.44 8.99 10.92
CA ASP A 229 -13.30 9.84 10.59
C ASP A 229 -12.10 9.09 10.00
N ASP A 230 -12.10 7.74 10.05
CA ASP A 230 -10.95 6.94 9.64
C ASP A 230 -11.35 5.48 9.36
N PRO A 231 -11.96 5.17 8.21
CA PRO A 231 -12.47 3.83 7.91
C PRO A 231 -11.37 2.77 7.86
N LEU A 232 -10.11 3.16 7.63
CA LEU A 232 -9.01 2.21 7.52
C LEU A 232 -8.46 1.71 8.87
N LYS A 233 -9.00 2.16 10.00
CA LYS A 233 -8.87 1.43 11.28
C LYS A 233 -9.42 0.01 11.18
N GLY A 234 -10.45 -0.18 10.36
CA GLY A 234 -11.00 -1.50 10.06
C GLY A 234 -10.04 -2.45 9.33
N ASP A 235 -9.05 -1.93 8.61
CA ASP A 235 -8.01 -2.74 7.98
C ASP A 235 -7.14 -3.44 9.03
N PHE A 236 -6.70 -2.73 10.07
CA PHE A 236 -5.97 -3.33 11.19
C PHE A 236 -6.80 -4.40 11.91
N ALA A 237 -8.11 -4.14 12.13
CA ALA A 237 -8.99 -5.09 12.78
C ALA A 237 -9.09 -6.41 12.00
N LEU A 238 -9.39 -6.34 10.70
CA LEU A 238 -9.63 -7.52 9.87
C LEU A 238 -8.33 -8.23 9.48
N PHE A 239 -7.30 -7.49 9.08
CA PHE A 239 -6.03 -8.07 8.68
C PHE A 239 -5.28 -8.67 9.88
N GLY A 240 -5.26 -7.96 11.02
CA GLY A 240 -4.59 -8.45 12.24
C GLY A 240 -5.20 -9.75 12.73
N LEU A 241 -6.54 -9.85 12.75
CA LEU A 241 -7.24 -11.07 13.13
C LEU A 241 -6.90 -12.23 12.19
N GLY A 242 -6.94 -12.01 10.86
CA GLY A 242 -6.66 -13.05 9.88
C GLY A 242 -5.22 -13.57 9.95
N VAL A 243 -4.26 -12.73 10.31
CA VAL A 243 -2.85 -13.14 10.49
C VAL A 243 -2.64 -13.92 11.78
N ASP A 244 -3.31 -13.54 12.88
CA ASP A 244 -3.22 -14.28 14.16
C ASP A 244 -3.75 -15.71 14.00
N GLU A 245 -4.88 -15.91 13.33
CA GLU A 245 -5.45 -17.22 13.08
C GLU A 245 -4.55 -18.15 12.23
N GLU A 246 -3.80 -17.58 11.27
CA GLU A 246 -2.82 -18.38 10.50
C GLU A 246 -1.61 -18.83 11.33
N ASN A 247 -1.20 -18.02 12.30
CA ASN A 247 -0.07 -18.37 13.17
C ASN A 247 -0.44 -19.42 14.22
N GLU A 248 -1.74 -19.57 14.56
CA GLU A 248 -2.25 -20.55 15.49
C GLU A 248 -2.63 -21.90 14.83
N SER A 249 -2.65 -21.97 13.49
CA SER A 249 -3.03 -23.15 12.69
C SER A 249 -1.81 -23.95 12.24
#